data_2870acd10d45b1654e4c82c503cf2655
#
_entry.id   2870acd10d45b1654e4c82c503cf2655
#
_cell.length_a   1.000
_cell.length_b   1.000
_cell.length_c   1.000
_cell.angle_alpha   90.00
_cell.angle_beta   90.00
_cell.angle_gamma   90.00
#
_symmetry.space_group_name_H-M   'P 1'
#
loop_
_entity.id
_entity.type
_entity.pdbx_description
1 polymer ?
#
loop_
_entity_poly.entity_id
_entity_poly.type
_entity_poly.pdbx_seq_one_letter_code
_entity_poly.pdbx_strand_id
1 'polypeptide(L)'
;LHGSSAASDVYKRQEQAEGALRQTLEQSPDKHAIRALLVELLLGEGRLDDAQSVLAEVTEDAEPLRPFRARFALLEKLEGTGQSLAELSARIADKPTPEDLYAYGLQAAAAGQFQVGLESLLTLLRDYREFRDGVARSALLEVFECLPKGDPLASEYRRKMFNYLY
;
A
#
# COMPACT_ATOMS: atom_id res chain seq x y z
N LEU A 1 8.53 21.47 -24.76
CA LEU A 1 8.35 20.50 -25.84
C LEU A 1 9.00 19.14 -25.56
N HIS A 2 10.16 19.14 -24.91
CA HIS A 2 10.83 17.87 -24.54
C HIS A 2 10.08 17.09 -23.46
N GLY A 3 9.38 17.75 -22.53
CA GLY A 3 8.61 17.12 -21.47
C GLY A 3 7.39 16.34 -21.97
N SER A 4 6.67 16.85 -23.00
CA SER A 4 5.49 16.17 -23.53
C SER A 4 5.84 14.90 -24.32
N SER A 5 7.00 14.89 -25.02
CA SER A 5 7.49 13.69 -25.73
C SER A 5 7.91 12.59 -24.75
N ALA A 6 8.64 12.94 -23.68
CA ALA A 6 9.04 11.98 -22.63
C ALA A 6 7.82 11.40 -21.90
N ALA A 7 6.83 12.23 -21.57
CA ALA A 7 5.58 11.78 -20.95
C ALA A 7 4.81 10.83 -21.88
N SER A 8 4.71 11.14 -23.17
CA SER A 8 4.08 10.29 -24.18
C SER A 8 4.77 8.92 -24.28
N ASP A 9 6.09 8.89 -24.24
CA ASP A 9 6.87 7.64 -24.27
C ASP A 9 6.65 6.78 -23.04
N VAL A 10 6.55 7.39 -21.84
CA VAL A 10 6.22 6.69 -20.61
C VAL A 10 4.84 6.05 -20.69
N TYR A 11 3.82 6.80 -21.14
CA TYR A 11 2.46 6.26 -21.32
C TYR A 11 2.42 5.10 -22.30
N LYS A 12 3.13 5.21 -23.42
CA LYS A 12 3.21 4.12 -24.42
C LYS A 12 3.83 2.86 -23.82
N ARG A 13 4.89 3.00 -23.01
CA ARG A 13 5.53 1.86 -22.33
C ARG A 13 4.60 1.21 -21.34
N GLN A 14 3.81 2.00 -20.59
CA GLN A 14 2.81 1.50 -19.65
C GLN A 14 1.69 0.74 -20.38
N GLU A 15 1.17 1.27 -21.47
CA GLU A 15 0.17 0.57 -22.30
C GLU A 15 0.70 -0.75 -22.86
N GLN A 16 1.93 -0.76 -23.33
CA GLN A 16 2.58 -1.96 -23.85
C GLN A 16 2.79 -3.01 -22.74
N ALA A 17 3.21 -2.59 -21.57
CA ALA A 17 3.37 -3.47 -20.42
C ALA A 17 2.03 -4.07 -19.99
N GLU A 18 0.99 -3.25 -19.88
CA GLU A 18 -0.37 -3.71 -19.55
C GLU A 18 -0.87 -4.72 -20.59
N GLY A 19 -0.72 -4.40 -21.87
CA GLY A 19 -1.14 -5.28 -22.97
C GLY A 19 -0.45 -6.64 -22.92
N ALA A 20 0.86 -6.66 -22.68
CA ALA A 20 1.64 -7.89 -22.58
C ALA A 20 1.22 -8.74 -21.37
N LEU A 21 1.00 -8.11 -20.21
CA LEU A 21 0.54 -8.81 -19.00
C LEU A 21 -0.86 -9.39 -19.18
N ARG A 22 -1.79 -8.63 -19.77
CA ARG A 22 -3.15 -9.10 -20.06
C ARG A 22 -3.17 -10.25 -21.05
N GLN A 23 -2.37 -10.17 -22.11
CA GLN A 23 -2.24 -11.25 -23.09
C GLN A 23 -1.70 -12.55 -22.45
N THR A 24 -0.71 -12.42 -21.56
CA THR A 24 -0.16 -13.58 -20.83
C THR A 24 -1.23 -14.21 -19.95
N LEU A 25 -2.06 -13.41 -19.29
CA LEU A 25 -3.15 -13.90 -18.42
C LEU A 25 -4.29 -14.54 -19.21
N GLU A 26 -4.57 -14.07 -20.42
CA GLU A 26 -5.54 -14.72 -21.32
C GLU A 26 -5.11 -16.15 -21.67
N GLN A 27 -3.81 -16.33 -21.92
CA GLN A 27 -3.25 -17.65 -22.25
C GLN A 27 -3.05 -18.54 -21.02
N SER A 28 -2.76 -17.95 -19.87
CA SER A 28 -2.46 -18.66 -18.63
C SER A 28 -3.05 -17.90 -17.43
N PRO A 29 -4.35 -18.05 -17.15
CA PRO A 29 -5.04 -17.29 -16.10
C PRO A 29 -4.55 -17.62 -14.68
N ASP A 30 -3.89 -18.75 -14.50
CA ASP A 30 -3.35 -19.25 -13.23
C ASP A 30 -1.97 -18.68 -12.87
N LYS A 31 -1.39 -17.85 -13.73
CA LYS A 31 -0.11 -17.18 -13.44
C LYS A 31 -0.32 -16.01 -12.47
N HIS A 32 -0.44 -16.32 -11.19
CA HIS A 32 -0.75 -15.31 -10.15
C HIS A 32 0.35 -14.26 -9.98
N ALA A 33 1.62 -14.61 -10.21
CA ALA A 33 2.71 -13.64 -10.18
C ALA A 33 2.58 -12.59 -11.30
N ILE A 34 2.13 -12.99 -12.49
CA ILE A 34 1.85 -12.07 -13.60
C ILE A 34 0.65 -11.18 -13.27
N ARG A 35 -0.40 -11.75 -12.69
CA ARG A 35 -1.57 -10.99 -12.22
C ARG A 35 -1.16 -9.95 -11.18
N ALA A 36 -0.30 -10.30 -10.24
CA ALA A 36 0.24 -9.37 -9.24
C ALA A 36 0.95 -8.18 -9.89
N LEU A 37 1.77 -8.43 -10.92
CA LEU A 37 2.43 -7.36 -11.67
C LEU A 37 1.43 -6.43 -12.35
N LEU A 38 0.36 -6.98 -12.93
CA LEU A 38 -0.69 -6.16 -13.55
C LEU A 38 -1.43 -5.31 -12.52
N VAL A 39 -1.77 -5.88 -11.38
CA VAL A 39 -2.41 -5.14 -10.27
C VAL A 39 -1.49 -4.00 -9.79
N GLU A 40 -0.21 -4.28 -9.60
CA GLU A 40 0.78 -3.27 -9.22
C GLU A 40 0.88 -2.13 -10.23
N LEU A 41 0.94 -2.46 -11.52
CA LEU A 41 0.97 -1.47 -12.60
C LEU A 41 -0.28 -0.56 -12.55
N LEU A 42 -1.45 -1.15 -12.44
CA LEU A 42 -2.72 -0.42 -12.39
C LEU A 42 -2.82 0.48 -11.16
N LEU A 43 -2.38 0.00 -10.00
CA LEU A 43 -2.32 0.79 -8.77
C LEU A 43 -1.37 1.98 -8.92
N GLY A 44 -0.21 1.76 -9.55
CA GLY A 44 0.76 2.83 -9.81
C GLY A 44 0.22 3.93 -10.72
N GLU A 45 -0.73 3.60 -11.60
CA GLU A 45 -1.43 4.54 -12.48
C GLU A 45 -2.66 5.18 -11.81
N GLY A 46 -2.99 4.81 -10.57
CA GLY A 46 -4.20 5.28 -9.89
C GLY A 46 -5.49 4.64 -10.37
N ARG A 47 -5.41 3.57 -11.13
CA ARG A 47 -6.56 2.85 -11.70
C ARG A 47 -7.05 1.77 -10.72
N LEU A 48 -7.64 2.23 -9.61
CA LEU A 48 -8.06 1.35 -8.50
C LEU A 48 -9.14 0.35 -8.92
N ASP A 49 -10.15 0.79 -9.65
CA ASP A 49 -11.27 -0.06 -10.07
C ASP A 49 -10.81 -1.17 -11.01
N ASP A 50 -9.92 -0.84 -11.95
CA ASP A 50 -9.34 -1.82 -12.87
C ASP A 50 -8.48 -2.83 -12.12
N ALA A 51 -7.65 -2.36 -11.19
CA ALA A 51 -6.82 -3.22 -10.35
C ALA A 51 -7.67 -4.18 -9.52
N GLN A 52 -8.73 -3.69 -8.90
CA GLN A 52 -9.66 -4.51 -8.12
C GLN A 52 -10.37 -5.54 -8.99
N SER A 53 -10.77 -5.17 -10.21
CA SER A 53 -11.40 -6.10 -11.16
C SER A 53 -10.47 -7.25 -11.54
N VAL A 54 -9.21 -6.94 -11.84
CA VAL A 54 -8.19 -7.96 -12.15
C VAL A 54 -7.97 -8.90 -10.96
N LEU A 55 -7.92 -8.35 -9.75
CA LEU A 55 -7.74 -9.13 -8.54
C LEU A 55 -8.95 -10.03 -8.23
N ALA A 56 -10.16 -9.55 -8.48
CA ALA A 56 -11.41 -10.26 -8.21
C ALA A 56 -11.65 -11.47 -9.13
N GLU A 57 -10.97 -11.56 -10.26
CA GLU A 57 -11.06 -12.73 -11.15
C GLU A 57 -10.54 -14.01 -10.51
N VAL A 58 -9.70 -13.89 -9.46
CA VAL A 58 -9.14 -15.01 -8.72
C VAL A 58 -9.80 -15.06 -7.35
N THR A 59 -10.48 -16.15 -7.04
CA THR A 59 -11.19 -16.33 -5.76
C THR A 59 -10.40 -17.14 -4.74
N GLU A 60 -9.49 -18.01 -5.22
CA GLU A 60 -8.62 -18.77 -4.33
C GLU A 60 -7.56 -17.93 -3.66
N ASP A 61 -7.07 -18.40 -2.52
CA ASP A 61 -5.96 -17.77 -1.82
C ASP A 61 -4.65 -18.05 -2.57
N ALA A 62 -4.07 -17.00 -3.14
CA ALA A 62 -2.82 -17.06 -3.87
C ALA A 62 -1.80 -16.11 -3.25
N GLU A 63 -0.65 -16.63 -2.85
CA GLU A 63 0.38 -15.86 -2.15
C GLU A 63 0.78 -14.56 -2.86
N PRO A 64 1.01 -14.52 -4.19
CA PRO A 64 1.39 -13.26 -4.86
C PRO A 64 0.32 -12.18 -4.79
N LEU A 65 -0.94 -12.53 -4.56
CA LEU A 65 -2.06 -11.61 -4.53
C LEU A 65 -2.41 -11.11 -3.11
N ARG A 66 -1.94 -11.79 -2.07
CA ARG A 66 -2.25 -11.45 -0.67
C ARG A 66 -1.91 -10.00 -0.30
N PRO A 67 -0.74 -9.44 -0.66
CA PRO A 67 -0.43 -8.06 -0.32
C PRO A 67 -1.42 -7.06 -0.90
N PHE A 68 -1.87 -7.30 -2.13
CA PHE A 68 -2.83 -6.42 -2.80
C PHE A 68 -4.22 -6.54 -2.21
N ARG A 69 -4.65 -7.74 -1.81
CA ARG A 69 -5.91 -7.94 -1.09
C ARG A 69 -5.91 -7.21 0.25
N ALA A 70 -4.81 -7.29 0.98
CA ALA A 70 -4.63 -6.56 2.24
C ALA A 70 -4.68 -5.04 2.02
N ARG A 71 -4.06 -4.55 0.96
CA ARG A 71 -4.07 -3.13 0.60
C ARG A 71 -5.48 -2.64 0.24
N PHE A 72 -6.25 -3.41 -0.54
CA PHE A 72 -7.63 -3.06 -0.85
C PHE A 72 -8.53 -3.10 0.38
N ALA A 73 -8.35 -4.06 1.29
CA ALA A 73 -9.07 -4.08 2.57
C ALA A 73 -8.78 -2.82 3.40
N LEU A 74 -7.54 -2.35 3.38
CA LEU A 74 -7.15 -1.12 4.05
C LEU A 74 -7.78 0.11 3.39
N LEU A 75 -7.80 0.18 2.06
CA LEU A 75 -8.48 1.24 1.31
C LEU A 75 -9.97 1.30 1.64
N GLU A 76 -10.65 0.17 1.68
CA GLU A 76 -12.07 0.07 2.05
C GLU A 76 -12.31 0.56 3.49
N LYS A 77 -11.47 0.15 4.43
CA LYS A 77 -11.53 0.60 5.83
C LYS A 77 -11.41 2.12 5.96
N LEU A 78 -10.64 2.76 5.09
CA LEU A 78 -10.36 4.20 5.12
C LEU A 78 -11.33 5.02 4.27
N GLU A 79 -12.25 4.39 3.57
CA GLU A 79 -13.22 5.08 2.73
C GLU A 79 -14.06 6.06 3.58
N GLY A 80 -14.20 7.28 3.09
CA GLY A 80 -14.99 8.31 3.76
C GLY A 80 -14.31 9.04 4.91
N THR A 81 -13.02 8.80 5.20
CA THR A 81 -12.31 9.48 6.30
C THR A 81 -12.07 10.98 6.05
N GLY A 82 -12.20 11.45 4.82
CA GLY A 82 -12.28 12.88 4.47
C GLY A 82 -10.98 13.69 4.59
N GLN A 83 -9.87 13.08 5.02
CA GLN A 83 -8.59 13.79 5.19
C GLN A 83 -7.60 13.37 4.13
N SER A 84 -6.96 14.36 3.48
CA SER A 84 -5.91 14.08 2.50
C SER A 84 -4.58 13.76 3.16
N LEU A 85 -3.73 13.01 2.45
CA LEU A 85 -2.36 12.75 2.90
C LEU A 85 -1.56 14.03 3.10
N ALA A 86 -1.75 15.03 2.22
CA ALA A 86 -1.05 16.31 2.32
C ALA A 86 -1.44 17.07 3.58
N GLU A 87 -2.72 17.10 3.92
CA GLU A 87 -3.21 17.74 5.14
C GLU A 87 -2.69 17.04 6.39
N LEU A 88 -2.73 15.71 6.43
CA LEU A 88 -2.21 14.91 7.54
C LEU A 88 -0.71 15.09 7.69
N SER A 89 0.04 15.06 6.60
CA SER A 89 1.49 15.27 6.60
C SER A 89 1.87 16.63 7.16
N ALA A 90 1.15 17.69 6.77
CA ALA A 90 1.37 19.04 7.27
C ALA A 90 1.12 19.14 8.79
N ARG A 91 0.05 18.53 9.29
CA ARG A 91 -0.26 18.53 10.73
C ARG A 91 0.79 17.77 11.55
N ILE A 92 1.25 16.63 11.05
CA ILE A 92 2.29 15.82 11.70
C ILE A 92 3.61 16.61 11.76
N ALA A 93 3.94 17.35 10.72
CA ALA A 93 5.16 18.16 10.68
C ALA A 93 5.13 19.33 11.68
N ASP A 94 3.95 19.91 11.91
CA ASP A 94 3.78 21.01 12.86
C ASP A 94 3.66 20.49 14.30
N LYS A 95 2.61 19.75 14.59
CA LYS A 95 2.34 19.21 15.92
C LYS A 95 1.68 17.82 15.80
N PRO A 96 2.44 16.74 15.88
CA PRO A 96 1.87 15.41 15.74
C PRO A 96 0.95 15.08 16.93
N THR A 97 -0.27 14.63 16.61
CA THR A 97 -1.20 14.02 17.57
C THR A 97 -1.28 12.53 17.31
N PRO A 98 -1.66 11.71 18.30
CA PRO A 98 -1.80 10.28 18.08
C PRO A 98 -2.85 9.95 16.99
N GLU A 99 -3.94 10.72 16.92
CA GLU A 99 -4.96 10.58 15.88
C GLU A 99 -4.37 10.80 14.48
N ASP A 100 -3.59 11.85 14.30
CA ASP A 100 -2.97 12.19 13.02
C ASP A 100 -1.92 11.17 12.61
N LEU A 101 -1.11 10.70 13.56
CA LEU A 101 -0.09 9.65 13.31
C LEU A 101 -0.75 8.34 12.87
N TYR A 102 -1.85 7.97 13.50
CA TYR A 102 -2.61 6.77 13.14
C TYR A 102 -3.22 6.91 11.74
N ALA A 103 -3.94 8.00 11.49
CA ALA A 103 -4.58 8.25 10.20
C ALA A 103 -3.57 8.32 9.06
N TYR A 104 -2.50 9.07 9.24
CA TYR A 104 -1.45 9.20 8.23
C TYR A 104 -0.76 7.87 7.96
N GLY A 105 -0.44 7.13 9.00
CA GLY A 105 0.22 5.83 8.86
C GLY A 105 -0.57 4.86 7.98
N LEU A 106 -1.85 4.72 8.24
CA LEU A 106 -2.71 3.83 7.46
C LEU A 106 -2.97 4.37 6.05
N GLN A 107 -3.25 5.67 5.90
CA GLN A 107 -3.52 6.25 4.58
C GLN A 107 -2.30 6.25 3.68
N ALA A 108 -1.13 6.53 4.20
CA ALA A 108 0.12 6.46 3.45
C ALA A 108 0.38 5.03 2.95
N ALA A 109 0.20 4.04 3.81
CA ALA A 109 0.33 2.63 3.44
C ALA A 109 -0.67 2.23 2.35
N ALA A 110 -1.94 2.63 2.50
CA ALA A 110 -2.98 2.38 1.51
C ALA A 110 -2.64 2.99 0.14
N ALA A 111 -1.96 4.13 0.12
CA ALA A 111 -1.48 4.80 -1.08
C ALA A 111 -0.16 4.20 -1.63
N GLY A 112 0.37 3.17 -1.00
CA GLY A 112 1.64 2.54 -1.40
C GLY A 112 2.89 3.21 -0.86
N GLN A 113 2.75 4.23 -0.01
CA GLN A 113 3.86 4.90 0.66
C GLN A 113 4.17 4.21 1.99
N PHE A 114 4.69 2.99 1.88
CA PHE A 114 4.83 2.09 3.04
C PHE A 114 5.84 2.58 4.07
N GLN A 115 6.97 3.11 3.64
CA GLN A 115 8.02 3.52 4.56
C GLN A 115 7.54 4.65 5.49
N VAL A 116 6.96 5.70 4.92
CA VAL A 116 6.46 6.82 5.73
C VAL A 116 5.26 6.41 6.58
N GLY A 117 4.42 5.52 6.07
CA GLY A 117 3.30 4.96 6.83
C GLY A 117 3.77 4.16 8.05
N LEU A 118 4.73 3.26 7.85
CA LEU A 118 5.32 2.47 8.94
C LEU A 118 6.04 3.35 9.95
N GLU A 119 6.76 4.37 9.49
CA GLU A 119 7.45 5.32 10.38
C GLU A 119 6.46 6.07 11.29
N SER A 120 5.34 6.52 10.73
CA SER A 120 4.29 7.20 11.49
C SER A 120 3.67 6.27 12.56
N LEU A 121 3.38 5.03 12.21
CA LEU A 121 2.82 4.04 13.15
C LEU A 121 3.84 3.63 14.21
N LEU A 122 5.11 3.58 13.86
CA LEU A 122 6.17 3.28 14.80
C LEU A 122 6.35 4.42 15.81
N THR A 123 6.25 5.67 15.37
CA THR A 123 6.23 6.84 16.25
C THR A 123 5.01 6.80 17.18
N LEU A 124 3.85 6.42 16.68
CA LEU A 124 2.65 6.22 17.47
C LEU A 124 2.87 5.18 18.57
N LEU A 125 3.48 4.05 18.23
CA LEU A 125 3.81 2.99 19.21
C LEU A 125 4.78 3.47 20.27
N ARG A 126 5.82 4.20 19.88
CA ARG A 126 6.86 4.70 20.77
C ARG A 126 6.33 5.75 21.74
N ASP A 127 5.60 6.74 21.23
CA ASP A 127 5.26 7.95 21.99
C ASP A 127 3.85 7.92 22.59
N TYR A 128 2.94 7.09 22.04
CA TYR A 128 1.54 7.03 22.43
C TYR A 128 1.05 5.58 22.53
N ARG A 129 1.76 4.78 23.31
CA ARG A 129 1.55 3.32 23.40
C ARG A 129 0.11 2.94 23.74
N GLU A 130 -0.54 3.70 24.64
CA GLU A 130 -1.88 3.39 25.12
C GLU A 130 -3.00 3.94 24.22
N PHE A 131 -2.67 4.67 23.17
CA PHE A 131 -3.66 5.23 22.27
C PHE A 131 -4.55 4.13 21.72
N ARG A 132 -5.88 4.28 21.90
CA ARG A 132 -6.91 3.31 21.49
C ARG A 132 -6.53 1.86 21.85
N ASP A 133 -6.18 1.64 23.11
CA ASP A 133 -5.82 0.32 23.64
C ASP A 133 -4.65 -0.36 22.91
N GLY A 134 -3.66 0.42 22.50
CA GLY A 134 -2.47 -0.11 21.84
C GLY A 134 -2.66 -0.44 20.35
N VAL A 135 -3.51 0.29 19.67
CA VAL A 135 -3.85 0.08 18.24
C VAL A 135 -2.63 0.15 17.31
N ALA A 136 -1.55 0.83 17.71
CA ALA A 136 -0.36 0.97 16.87
C ALA A 136 0.22 -0.37 16.44
N ARG A 137 0.25 -1.35 17.35
CA ARG A 137 0.76 -2.69 17.03
C ARG A 137 -0.08 -3.38 15.96
N SER A 138 -1.40 -3.40 16.12
CA SER A 138 -2.29 -4.01 15.13
C SER A 138 -2.25 -3.30 13.78
N ALA A 139 -2.15 -1.97 13.79
CA ALA A 139 -1.99 -1.17 12.57
C ALA A 139 -0.67 -1.49 11.84
N LEU A 140 0.44 -1.62 12.56
CA LEU A 140 1.71 -2.04 11.97
C LEU A 140 1.60 -3.42 11.32
N LEU A 141 0.95 -4.38 12.00
CA LEU A 141 0.74 -5.71 11.45
C LEU A 141 -0.14 -5.68 10.18
N GLU A 142 -1.18 -4.86 10.15
CA GLU A 142 -2.00 -4.66 8.94
C GLU A 142 -1.15 -4.16 7.76
N VAL A 143 -0.26 -3.20 8.00
CA VAL A 143 0.62 -2.67 6.95
C VAL A 143 1.63 -3.72 6.49
N PHE A 144 2.18 -4.54 7.39
CA PHE A 144 3.09 -5.61 7.00
C PHE A 144 2.43 -6.62 6.05
N GLU A 145 1.13 -6.88 6.22
CA GLU A 145 0.38 -7.75 5.31
C GLU A 145 0.26 -7.17 3.88
N CYS A 146 0.40 -5.86 3.73
CA CYS A 146 0.39 -5.18 2.43
C CYS A 146 1.74 -5.28 1.69
N LEU A 147 2.77 -5.81 2.31
CA LEU A 147 4.10 -5.95 1.72
C LEU A 147 4.32 -7.40 1.26
N PRO A 148 5.11 -7.60 0.18
CA PRO A 148 5.45 -8.95 -0.28
C PRO A 148 6.15 -9.76 0.81
N LYS A 149 5.97 -11.08 0.77
CA LYS A 149 6.67 -11.99 1.67
C LYS A 149 8.19 -11.82 1.50
N GLY A 150 8.88 -11.64 2.64
CA GLY A 150 10.33 -11.45 2.64
C GLY A 150 10.80 -10.05 2.26
N ASP A 151 9.89 -9.08 2.17
CA ASP A 151 10.27 -7.71 1.87
C ASP A 151 11.22 -7.15 2.95
N PRO A 152 12.38 -6.57 2.57
CA PRO A 152 13.35 -6.02 3.52
C PRO A 152 12.77 -4.93 4.42
N LEU A 153 11.85 -4.12 3.90
CA LEU A 153 11.19 -3.05 4.66
C LEU A 153 10.34 -3.63 5.80
N ALA A 154 9.57 -4.69 5.51
CA ALA A 154 8.79 -5.38 6.53
C ALA A 154 9.68 -5.96 7.62
N SER A 155 10.79 -6.59 7.26
CA SER A 155 11.74 -7.17 8.21
C SER A 155 12.38 -6.11 9.10
N GLU A 156 12.77 -4.98 8.52
CA GLU A 156 13.35 -3.85 9.25
C GLU A 156 12.38 -3.29 10.30
N TYR A 157 11.14 -3.00 9.89
CA TYR A 157 10.16 -2.38 10.78
C TYR A 157 9.58 -3.36 11.80
N ARG A 158 9.50 -4.66 11.49
CA ARG A 158 9.17 -5.68 12.50
C ARG A 158 10.20 -5.69 13.62
N ARG A 159 11.48 -5.61 13.29
CA ARG A 159 12.55 -5.54 14.30
C ARG A 159 12.43 -4.27 15.14
N LYS A 160 12.21 -3.12 14.51
CA LYS A 160 12.00 -1.84 15.22
C LYS A 160 10.78 -1.90 16.13
N MET A 161 9.67 -2.44 15.65
CA MET A 161 8.44 -2.64 16.43
C MET A 161 8.72 -3.50 17.66
N PHE A 162 9.41 -4.61 17.48
CA PHE A 162 9.76 -5.53 18.55
C PHE A 162 10.58 -4.84 19.65
N ASN A 163 11.54 -4.00 19.26
CA ASN A 163 12.37 -3.25 20.21
C ASN A 163 11.55 -2.27 21.06
N TYR A 164 10.45 -1.74 20.57
CA TYR A 164 9.57 -0.87 21.34
C TYR A 164 8.53 -1.64 22.18
N LEU A 165 8.25 -2.89 21.85
CA LEU A 165 7.32 -3.72 22.64
C LEU A 165 7.99 -4.39 23.83
N TYR A 166 9.26 -4.69 23.71
CA TYR A 166 10.06 -5.42 24.69
C TYR A 166 11.37 -4.70 25.01
#